data_cde61e317b8aded4b42d56025eaa0b9c
#
_entry.id   cde61e317b8aded4b42d56025eaa0b9c
#
_cell.length_a   1.000
_cell.length_b   1.000
_cell.length_c   1.000
_cell.angle_alpha   90.00
_cell.angle_beta   90.00
_cell.angle_gamma   90.00
#
_symmetry.space_group_name_H-M   'P 1'
#
loop_
_entity.id
_entity.type
_entity.pdbx_description
1 polymer ?
#
loop_
_entity_poly.entity_id
_entity_poly.type
_entity_poly.pdbx_seq_one_letter_code
_entity_poly.pdbx_strand_id
1 'polypeptide(L)'
;MGGVNPAFDFTMKLLKAGKSVVTSNKELVAQRGLELLQAAEESGANYLFEASVGGGIPIIRPLCQCLAANYIEGIAGILNGTTNFILTMMIEKGMSFDEALKIAQEKGYAEKDPTADVEGHDACRKVCILASLAFGKHVYPNQVETEGITNITLEDVSYIENAGGVIKLLGQIKYINDNEIAAFVSPAVVYNGSQLASVKDVFNAILVRGDAVGDVCFYGPGAGKLPTASAVVADIIDCAKHSERKKIFGWGAGNEDYVVDYKERIEMPFYVRAKATPAEINAKFSDVKFLSRKGQPSDEVAFITDIMTENKLNKKLDGINVINTIKVTNY
;
A
#
# COMPACT_ATOMS: atom_id res chain seq x y z
N MET A 1 20.62 -9.72 -4.75
CA MET A 1 20.78 -8.67 -5.78
C MET A 1 19.56 -7.77 -5.69
N GLY A 2 19.77 -6.48 -5.51
CA GLY A 2 18.72 -5.46 -5.57
C GLY A 2 18.56 -4.94 -7.00
N GLY A 3 17.46 -4.21 -7.26
CA GLY A 3 17.18 -3.64 -8.57
C GLY A 3 16.77 -4.66 -9.63
N VAL A 4 16.53 -4.17 -10.87
CA VAL A 4 16.10 -5.02 -11.98
C VAL A 4 17.31 -5.65 -12.69
N ASN A 5 18.34 -4.86 -12.97
CA ASN A 5 19.55 -5.31 -13.63
C ASN A 5 20.71 -5.44 -12.62
N PRO A 6 21.51 -6.50 -12.66
CA PRO A 6 21.50 -7.65 -13.58
C PRO A 6 20.58 -8.83 -13.14
N ALA A 7 19.73 -8.62 -12.12
CA ALA A 7 18.89 -9.69 -11.55
C ALA A 7 17.97 -10.34 -12.61
N PHE A 8 17.42 -9.55 -13.52
CA PHE A 8 16.57 -10.04 -14.60
C PHE A 8 17.31 -11.04 -15.50
N ASP A 9 18.50 -10.69 -15.96
CA ASP A 9 19.26 -11.53 -16.89
C ASP A 9 19.64 -12.87 -16.28
N PHE A 10 20.06 -12.87 -15.00
CA PHE A 10 20.40 -14.10 -14.29
C PHE A 10 19.17 -14.97 -14.07
N THR A 11 18.06 -14.36 -13.61
CA THR A 11 16.80 -15.09 -13.37
C THR A 11 16.28 -15.69 -14.67
N MET A 12 16.24 -14.91 -15.77
CA MET A 12 15.80 -15.37 -17.08
C MET A 12 16.64 -16.55 -17.60
N LYS A 13 17.97 -16.49 -17.48
CA LYS A 13 18.86 -17.60 -17.86
C LYS A 13 18.59 -18.87 -17.07
N LEU A 14 18.38 -18.75 -15.76
CA LEU A 14 18.09 -19.91 -14.91
C LEU A 14 16.74 -20.53 -15.26
N LEU A 15 15.70 -19.71 -15.40
CA LEU A 15 14.35 -20.20 -15.76
C LEU A 15 14.38 -20.89 -17.13
N LYS A 16 14.99 -20.31 -18.17
CA LYS A 16 15.14 -20.91 -19.48
C LYS A 16 15.94 -22.24 -19.46
N ALA A 17 16.80 -22.43 -18.46
CA ALA A 17 17.52 -23.67 -18.23
C ALA A 17 16.72 -24.70 -17.39
N GLY A 18 15.42 -24.47 -17.16
CA GLY A 18 14.55 -25.34 -16.37
C GLY A 18 14.84 -25.30 -14.85
N LYS A 19 15.56 -24.28 -14.37
CA LYS A 19 15.88 -24.14 -12.95
C LYS A 19 14.84 -23.24 -12.25
N SER A 20 14.19 -23.78 -11.23
CA SER A 20 13.31 -22.98 -10.37
C SER A 20 14.09 -21.89 -9.64
N VAL A 21 13.49 -20.69 -9.55
CA VAL A 21 14.08 -19.51 -8.92
C VAL A 21 13.17 -19.01 -7.80
N VAL A 22 13.78 -18.71 -6.65
CA VAL A 22 13.11 -18.09 -5.52
C VAL A 22 13.73 -16.69 -5.27
N THR A 23 12.90 -15.67 -5.09
CA THR A 23 13.39 -14.30 -4.93
C THR A 23 12.62 -13.51 -3.88
N SER A 24 13.29 -12.55 -3.25
CA SER A 24 12.70 -11.47 -2.45
C SER A 24 12.74 -10.10 -3.17
N ASN A 25 13.20 -10.07 -4.42
CA ASN A 25 13.40 -8.82 -5.16
C ASN A 25 12.06 -8.30 -5.71
N LYS A 26 11.36 -7.51 -4.89
CA LYS A 26 10.07 -6.89 -5.23
C LYS A 26 10.13 -5.99 -6.47
N GLU A 27 11.26 -5.32 -6.69
CA GLU A 27 11.41 -4.43 -7.84
C GLU A 27 11.46 -5.21 -9.16
N LEU A 28 12.21 -6.30 -9.18
CA LEU A 28 12.24 -7.23 -10.31
C LEU A 28 10.85 -7.82 -10.60
N VAL A 29 10.16 -8.29 -9.54
CA VAL A 29 8.82 -8.89 -9.70
C VAL A 29 7.80 -7.87 -10.19
N ALA A 30 7.78 -6.66 -9.62
CA ALA A 30 6.83 -5.62 -10.02
C ALA A 30 7.05 -5.12 -11.47
N GLN A 31 8.31 -5.06 -11.94
CA GLN A 31 8.61 -4.54 -13.27
C GLN A 31 8.63 -5.61 -14.38
N ARG A 32 9.09 -6.82 -14.07
CA ARG A 32 9.36 -7.87 -15.05
C ARG A 32 8.76 -9.23 -14.67
N GLY A 33 7.83 -9.25 -13.71
CA GLY A 33 7.22 -10.48 -13.19
C GLY A 33 6.54 -11.31 -14.27
N LEU A 34 5.79 -10.66 -15.16
CA LEU A 34 5.09 -11.32 -16.27
C LEU A 34 6.05 -12.14 -17.15
N GLU A 35 7.14 -11.53 -17.61
CA GLU A 35 8.12 -12.18 -18.50
C GLU A 35 8.82 -13.36 -17.81
N LEU A 36 9.11 -13.21 -16.52
CA LEU A 36 9.76 -14.26 -15.73
C LEU A 36 8.81 -15.42 -15.43
N LEU A 37 7.53 -15.15 -15.20
CA LEU A 37 6.51 -16.17 -15.03
C LEU A 37 6.24 -16.92 -16.32
N GLN A 38 6.19 -16.24 -17.46
CA GLN A 38 6.08 -16.87 -18.78
C GLN A 38 7.28 -17.79 -19.07
N ALA A 39 8.50 -17.32 -18.83
CA ALA A 39 9.70 -18.12 -19.01
C ALA A 39 9.74 -19.35 -18.08
N ALA A 40 9.23 -19.21 -16.84
CA ALA A 40 9.09 -20.32 -15.91
C ALA A 40 8.07 -21.37 -16.41
N GLU A 41 6.93 -20.89 -16.91
CA GLU A 41 5.88 -21.77 -17.44
C GLU A 41 6.35 -22.55 -18.69
N GLU A 42 6.98 -21.86 -19.64
CA GLU A 42 7.52 -22.47 -20.87
C GLU A 42 8.57 -23.53 -20.60
N SER A 43 9.45 -23.30 -19.59
CA SER A 43 10.53 -24.23 -19.25
C SER A 43 10.15 -25.32 -18.26
N GLY A 44 8.96 -25.25 -17.66
CA GLY A 44 8.53 -26.16 -16.60
C GLY A 44 9.16 -25.88 -15.24
N ALA A 45 9.81 -24.73 -15.07
CA ALA A 45 10.38 -24.26 -13.81
C ALA A 45 9.32 -23.54 -12.94
N ASN A 46 9.66 -23.27 -11.67
CA ASN A 46 8.87 -22.39 -10.81
C ASN A 46 9.60 -21.07 -10.58
N TYR A 47 8.86 -19.97 -10.58
CA TYR A 47 9.34 -18.66 -10.12
C TYR A 47 8.50 -18.25 -8.92
N LEU A 48 9.10 -18.29 -7.71
CA LEU A 48 8.40 -18.02 -6.45
C LEU A 48 8.98 -16.77 -5.77
N PHE A 49 8.11 -15.98 -5.15
CA PHE A 49 8.48 -14.65 -4.65
C PHE A 49 7.69 -14.23 -3.40
N GLU A 50 7.33 -15.17 -2.51
CA GLU A 50 6.60 -14.89 -1.26
C GLU A 50 7.26 -13.75 -0.46
N ALA A 51 8.58 -13.75 -0.37
CA ALA A 51 9.35 -12.74 0.36
C ALA A 51 9.38 -11.34 -0.30
N SER A 52 8.77 -11.16 -1.47
CA SER A 52 8.72 -9.86 -2.16
C SER A 52 7.65 -8.92 -1.59
N VAL A 53 6.64 -9.44 -0.91
CA VAL A 53 5.57 -8.65 -0.27
C VAL A 53 5.39 -9.13 1.16
N GLY A 54 5.30 -8.17 2.10
CA GLY A 54 5.02 -8.47 3.51
C GLY A 54 6.16 -9.14 4.28
N GLY A 55 7.33 -9.33 3.68
CA GLY A 55 8.50 -9.91 4.34
C GLY A 55 8.21 -11.29 4.93
N GLY A 56 7.97 -11.37 6.25
CA GLY A 56 7.63 -12.60 6.95
C GLY A 56 6.12 -12.91 6.98
N ILE A 57 5.28 -12.01 6.49
CA ILE A 57 3.83 -12.22 6.43
C ILE A 57 3.51 -13.11 5.23
N PRO A 58 2.90 -14.29 5.41
CA PRO A 58 2.45 -15.09 4.29
C PRO A 58 1.23 -14.43 3.65
N ILE A 59 1.36 -13.92 2.43
CA ILE A 59 0.28 -13.26 1.70
C ILE A 59 0.06 -13.81 0.29
N ILE A 60 1.14 -14.08 -0.46
CA ILE A 60 1.02 -14.49 -1.87
C ILE A 60 0.35 -15.87 -1.97
N ARG A 61 0.81 -16.85 -1.19
CA ARG A 61 0.17 -18.18 -1.18
C ARG A 61 -1.26 -18.14 -0.63
N PRO A 62 -1.56 -17.50 0.51
CA PRO A 62 -2.94 -17.36 0.96
C PRO A 62 -3.85 -16.69 -0.09
N LEU A 63 -3.40 -15.61 -0.74
CA LEU A 63 -4.17 -14.94 -1.77
C LEU A 63 -4.50 -15.88 -2.95
N CYS A 64 -3.49 -16.61 -3.44
CA CYS A 64 -3.64 -17.48 -4.61
C CYS A 64 -4.25 -18.86 -4.31
N GLN A 65 -4.22 -19.34 -3.07
CA GLN A 65 -4.65 -20.71 -2.71
C GLN A 65 -5.77 -20.73 -1.68
N CYS A 66 -5.60 -20.04 -0.53
CA CYS A 66 -6.58 -20.09 0.55
C CYS A 66 -7.82 -19.24 0.27
N LEU A 67 -7.65 -18.13 -0.43
CA LEU A 67 -8.72 -17.21 -0.80
C LEU A 67 -9.26 -17.42 -2.23
N ALA A 68 -8.78 -18.43 -2.94
CA ALA A 68 -9.13 -18.71 -4.33
C ALA A 68 -10.61 -18.98 -4.61
N ALA A 69 -11.41 -19.27 -3.57
CA ALA A 69 -12.86 -19.42 -3.70
C ALA A 69 -13.64 -18.10 -3.61
N ASN A 70 -12.94 -16.95 -3.46
CA ASN A 70 -13.57 -15.63 -3.29
C ASN A 70 -13.29 -14.75 -4.50
N TYR A 71 -14.24 -13.90 -4.84
CA TYR A 71 -13.96 -12.71 -5.62
C TYR A 71 -13.34 -11.66 -4.70
N ILE A 72 -12.12 -11.23 -5.02
CA ILE A 72 -11.43 -10.20 -4.23
C ILE A 72 -12.01 -8.83 -4.61
N GLU A 73 -12.65 -8.17 -3.64
CA GLU A 73 -13.23 -6.83 -3.82
C GLU A 73 -12.21 -5.72 -3.59
N GLY A 74 -11.19 -5.98 -2.77
CA GLY A 74 -10.15 -5.00 -2.50
C GLY A 74 -9.07 -5.51 -1.56
N ILE A 75 -7.97 -4.78 -1.56
CA ILE A 75 -6.83 -5.00 -0.64
C ILE A 75 -6.42 -3.64 -0.09
N ALA A 76 -6.19 -3.55 1.22
CA ALA A 76 -5.59 -2.40 1.85
C ALA A 76 -4.44 -2.85 2.76
N GLY A 77 -3.28 -2.20 2.68
CA GLY A 77 -2.14 -2.66 3.47
C GLY A 77 -1.21 -1.56 3.94
N ILE A 78 -0.73 -1.71 5.18
CA ILE A 78 0.47 -1.05 5.67
C ILE A 78 1.63 -1.89 5.19
N LEU A 79 2.24 -1.47 4.08
CA LEU A 79 3.20 -2.27 3.32
C LEU A 79 4.66 -1.86 3.55
N ASN A 80 4.88 -0.76 4.30
CA ASN A 80 6.21 -0.26 4.60
C ASN A 80 6.36 -0.01 6.11
N GLY A 81 7.32 -0.69 6.74
CA GLY A 81 7.56 -0.60 8.18
C GLY A 81 8.20 0.71 8.60
N THR A 82 9.03 1.33 7.77
CA THR A 82 9.70 2.61 8.05
C THR A 82 8.68 3.73 8.21
N THR A 83 7.77 3.87 7.24
CA THR A 83 6.72 4.90 7.28
C THR A 83 5.73 4.67 8.41
N ASN A 84 5.38 3.41 8.70
CA ASN A 84 4.51 3.11 9.85
C ASN A 84 5.20 3.43 11.19
N PHE A 85 6.51 3.19 11.31
CA PHE A 85 7.29 3.59 12.49
C PHE A 85 7.30 5.11 12.66
N ILE A 86 7.59 5.87 11.59
CA ILE A 86 7.62 7.34 11.62
C ILE A 86 6.25 7.88 12.08
N LEU A 87 5.16 7.45 11.45
CA LEU A 87 3.81 7.87 11.83
C LEU A 87 3.44 7.44 13.26
N THR A 88 3.88 6.27 13.73
CA THR A 88 3.70 5.84 15.11
C THR A 88 4.41 6.78 16.09
N MET A 89 5.65 7.20 15.80
CA MET A 89 6.39 8.15 16.64
C MET A 89 5.74 9.54 16.64
N MET A 90 5.26 10.01 15.51
CA MET A 90 4.51 11.27 15.42
C MET A 90 3.25 11.23 16.28
N ILE A 91 2.46 10.16 16.21
CA ILE A 91 1.21 9.97 16.94
C ILE A 91 1.49 9.77 18.43
N GLU A 92 2.30 8.80 18.83
CA GLU A 92 2.44 8.40 20.23
C GLU A 92 3.38 9.29 21.05
N LYS A 93 4.34 9.94 20.41
CA LYS A 93 5.38 10.74 21.09
C LYS A 93 5.30 12.22 20.76
N GLY A 94 4.42 12.64 19.85
CA GLY A 94 4.32 14.03 19.43
C GLY A 94 5.58 14.54 18.72
N MET A 95 6.35 13.66 18.10
CA MET A 95 7.57 14.00 17.38
C MET A 95 7.24 14.55 16.01
N SER A 96 8.01 15.54 15.54
CA SER A 96 7.95 15.96 14.14
C SER A 96 8.38 14.83 13.18
N PHE A 97 8.01 14.95 11.91
CA PHE A 97 8.44 14.00 10.87
C PHE A 97 9.97 13.83 10.86
N ASP A 98 10.72 14.93 10.89
CA ASP A 98 12.18 14.92 10.83
C ASP A 98 12.82 14.24 12.05
N GLU A 99 12.30 14.48 13.24
CA GLU A 99 12.76 13.82 14.47
C GLU A 99 12.49 12.30 14.41
N ALA A 100 11.29 11.92 14.00
CA ALA A 100 10.92 10.50 13.86
C ALA A 100 11.75 9.78 12.78
N LEU A 101 12.00 10.43 11.63
CA LEU A 101 12.85 9.92 10.57
C LEU A 101 14.30 9.73 11.05
N LYS A 102 14.86 10.69 11.79
CA LYS A 102 16.20 10.56 12.36
C LYS A 102 16.32 9.34 13.27
N ILE A 103 15.33 9.12 14.14
CA ILE A 103 15.30 7.92 15.00
C ILE A 103 15.18 6.64 14.18
N ALA A 104 14.37 6.65 13.11
CA ALA A 104 14.29 5.50 12.19
C ALA A 104 15.65 5.17 11.55
N GLN A 105 16.41 6.19 11.15
CA GLN A 105 17.76 6.03 10.61
C GLN A 105 18.75 5.50 11.65
N GLU A 106 18.76 6.06 12.87
CA GLU A 106 19.62 5.61 13.98
C GLU A 106 19.33 4.14 14.37
N LYS A 107 18.08 3.69 14.27
CA LYS A 107 17.68 2.30 14.50
C LYS A 107 17.93 1.36 13.30
N GLY A 108 18.35 1.89 12.15
CA GLY A 108 18.55 1.13 10.93
C GLY A 108 17.24 0.70 10.23
N TYR A 109 16.11 1.35 10.53
CA TYR A 109 14.83 1.13 9.86
C TYR A 109 14.73 1.92 8.56
N ALA A 110 15.38 3.08 8.48
CA ALA A 110 15.53 3.88 7.27
C ALA A 110 17.00 3.97 6.84
N GLU A 111 17.25 3.95 5.54
CA GLU A 111 18.55 4.23 4.96
C GLU A 111 18.86 5.74 5.00
N LYS A 112 20.10 6.13 4.64
CA LYS A 112 20.49 7.53 4.56
C LYS A 112 19.65 8.31 3.54
N ASP A 113 19.33 7.67 2.41
CA ASP A 113 18.32 8.16 1.47
C ASP A 113 17.01 7.39 1.68
N PRO A 114 16.03 7.97 2.41
CA PRO A 114 14.78 7.30 2.74
C PRO A 114 13.70 7.46 1.67
N THR A 115 13.98 8.10 0.54
CA THR A 115 13.01 8.51 -0.49
C THR A 115 12.10 7.35 -0.91
N ALA A 116 12.66 6.16 -1.15
CA ALA A 116 11.88 5.00 -1.55
C ALA A 116 10.81 4.60 -0.53
N ASP A 117 11.06 4.84 0.77
CA ASP A 117 10.13 4.58 1.85
C ASP A 117 9.14 5.75 2.00
N VAL A 118 9.65 6.95 2.28
CA VAL A 118 8.82 8.10 2.70
C VAL A 118 7.93 8.64 1.58
N GLU A 119 8.33 8.49 0.32
CA GLU A 119 7.53 8.83 -0.86
C GLU A 119 6.63 7.67 -1.34
N GLY A 120 6.65 6.51 -0.65
CA GLY A 120 5.75 5.39 -0.89
C GLY A 120 6.13 4.46 -2.05
N HIS A 121 7.29 4.62 -2.68
CA HIS A 121 7.71 3.81 -3.83
C HIS A 121 7.90 2.32 -3.49
N ASP A 122 8.35 2.01 -2.27
CA ASP A 122 8.43 0.63 -1.76
C ASP A 122 7.04 0.00 -1.66
N ALA A 123 6.07 0.73 -1.11
CA ALA A 123 4.68 0.29 -1.03
C ALA A 123 4.04 0.13 -2.42
N CYS A 124 4.32 1.04 -3.36
CA CYS A 124 3.88 0.97 -4.75
C CYS A 124 4.26 -0.35 -5.42
N ARG A 125 5.53 -0.78 -5.34
CA ARG A 125 5.98 -2.05 -5.91
C ARG A 125 5.21 -3.26 -5.35
N LYS A 126 4.91 -3.24 -4.05
CA LYS A 126 4.12 -4.29 -3.39
C LYS A 126 2.65 -4.27 -3.81
N VAL A 127 2.06 -3.08 -3.99
CA VAL A 127 0.72 -2.90 -4.57
C VAL A 127 0.64 -3.51 -5.97
N CYS A 128 1.63 -3.24 -6.83
CA CYS A 128 1.67 -3.83 -8.18
C CYS A 128 1.64 -5.36 -8.14
N ILE A 129 2.44 -5.98 -7.27
CA ILE A 129 2.49 -7.45 -7.14
C ILE A 129 1.15 -8.00 -6.62
N LEU A 130 0.58 -7.40 -5.58
CA LEU A 130 -0.69 -7.84 -5.01
C LEU A 130 -1.85 -7.67 -6.00
N ALA A 131 -1.90 -6.53 -6.72
CA ALA A 131 -2.91 -6.27 -7.74
C ALA A 131 -2.83 -7.28 -8.88
N SER A 132 -1.63 -7.54 -9.38
CA SER A 132 -1.41 -8.50 -10.47
C SER A 132 -1.83 -9.92 -10.09
N LEU A 133 -1.58 -10.33 -8.85
CA LEU A 133 -1.97 -11.66 -8.34
C LEU A 133 -3.47 -11.76 -8.08
N ALA A 134 -4.08 -10.73 -7.48
CA ALA A 134 -5.49 -10.75 -7.12
C ALA A 134 -6.42 -10.70 -8.34
N PHE A 135 -6.02 -9.99 -9.39
CA PHE A 135 -6.88 -9.69 -10.54
C PHE A 135 -6.35 -10.23 -11.87
N GLY A 136 -5.23 -10.95 -11.86
CA GLY A 136 -4.74 -11.75 -12.98
C GLY A 136 -4.15 -10.97 -14.16
N LYS A 137 -3.93 -9.66 -14.04
CA LYS A 137 -3.31 -8.83 -15.09
C LYS A 137 -2.14 -8.04 -14.51
N HIS A 138 -1.02 -7.98 -15.23
CA HIS A 138 0.18 -7.28 -14.77
C HIS A 138 -0.08 -5.79 -14.58
N VAL A 139 0.26 -5.29 -13.40
CA VAL A 139 0.19 -3.87 -13.01
C VAL A 139 1.62 -3.35 -12.87
N TYR A 140 1.94 -2.30 -13.63
CA TYR A 140 3.26 -1.68 -13.62
C TYR A 140 3.34 -0.52 -12.59
N PRO A 141 4.54 -0.25 -12.02
CA PRO A 141 4.70 0.83 -11.05
C PRO A 141 4.31 2.23 -11.54
N ASN A 142 4.43 2.50 -12.84
CA ASN A 142 4.02 3.77 -13.44
C ASN A 142 2.50 3.94 -13.59
N GLN A 143 1.72 2.89 -13.37
CA GLN A 143 0.26 2.93 -13.36
C GLN A 143 -0.31 3.19 -11.96
N VAL A 144 0.51 3.07 -10.90
CA VAL A 144 0.10 3.21 -9.50
C VAL A 144 0.49 4.60 -9.01
N GLU A 145 -0.48 5.47 -8.85
CA GLU A 145 -0.23 6.79 -8.28
C GLU A 145 0.19 6.68 -6.82
N THR A 146 1.21 7.44 -6.45
CA THR A 146 1.87 7.26 -5.15
C THR A 146 2.10 8.61 -4.49
N GLU A 147 1.58 8.75 -3.27
CA GLU A 147 1.74 9.90 -2.39
C GLU A 147 2.41 9.44 -1.09
N GLY A 148 3.49 10.12 -0.69
CA GLY A 148 4.26 9.83 0.52
C GLY A 148 3.70 10.48 1.78
N ILE A 149 4.48 10.40 2.89
CA ILE A 149 4.09 10.92 4.21
C ILE A 149 4.78 12.24 4.58
N THR A 150 5.60 12.79 3.72
CA THR A 150 6.42 13.99 4.00
C THR A 150 5.61 15.25 4.30
N ASN A 151 4.36 15.31 3.83
CA ASN A 151 3.45 16.44 4.06
C ASN A 151 2.57 16.27 5.32
N ILE A 152 2.70 15.19 6.07
CA ILE A 152 1.92 14.97 7.30
C ILE A 152 2.54 15.76 8.44
N THR A 153 1.73 16.55 9.15
CA THR A 153 2.16 17.37 10.27
C THR A 153 1.53 16.93 11.59
N LEU A 154 2.08 17.41 12.71
CA LEU A 154 1.52 17.13 14.04
C LEU A 154 0.12 17.72 14.24
N GLU A 155 -0.17 18.82 13.53
CA GLU A 155 -1.51 19.39 13.53
C GLU A 155 -2.53 18.45 12.90
N ASP A 156 -2.18 17.82 11.77
CA ASP A 156 -3.03 16.82 11.12
C ASP A 156 -3.25 15.62 12.06
N VAL A 157 -2.17 15.12 12.66
CA VAL A 157 -2.24 14.04 13.67
C VAL A 157 -3.20 14.41 14.79
N SER A 158 -3.08 15.61 15.37
CA SER A 158 -3.91 16.06 16.49
C SER A 158 -5.40 16.18 16.14
N TYR A 159 -5.73 16.66 14.94
CA TYR A 159 -7.12 16.70 14.46
C TYR A 159 -7.71 15.30 14.30
N ILE A 160 -6.94 14.39 13.73
CA ILE A 160 -7.41 13.03 13.45
C ILE A 160 -7.53 12.20 14.72
N GLU A 161 -6.60 12.32 15.68
CA GLU A 161 -6.72 11.68 16.99
C GLU A 161 -7.99 12.12 17.72
N ASN A 162 -8.29 13.43 17.74
CA ASN A 162 -9.51 13.96 18.33
C ASN A 162 -10.79 13.47 17.60
N ALA A 163 -10.67 13.09 16.32
CA ALA A 163 -11.76 12.48 15.57
C ALA A 163 -11.89 10.96 15.80
N GLY A 164 -11.00 10.35 16.58
CA GLY A 164 -10.96 8.92 16.88
C GLY A 164 -10.31 8.07 15.78
N GLY A 165 -9.35 8.64 15.06
CA GLY A 165 -8.59 7.97 14.00
C GLY A 165 -7.09 8.09 14.17
N VAL A 166 -6.36 7.47 13.27
CA VAL A 166 -4.91 7.55 13.10
C VAL A 166 -4.58 7.73 11.61
N ILE A 167 -3.39 8.23 11.31
CA ILE A 167 -2.91 8.35 9.92
C ILE A 167 -1.97 7.16 9.63
N LYS A 168 -2.19 6.49 8.49
CA LYS A 168 -1.36 5.39 7.99
C LYS A 168 -1.01 5.63 6.53
N LEU A 169 0.17 5.19 6.08
CA LEU A 169 0.43 5.05 4.65
C LEU A 169 -0.15 3.72 4.17
N LEU A 170 -1.14 3.77 3.31
CA LEU A 170 -1.80 2.57 2.79
C LEU A 170 -1.54 2.38 1.29
N GLY A 171 -1.14 1.16 0.92
CA GLY A 171 -1.35 0.67 -0.43
C GLY A 171 -2.78 0.17 -0.54
N GLN A 172 -3.51 0.64 -1.54
CA GLN A 172 -4.92 0.29 -1.74
C GLN A 172 -5.16 -0.21 -3.16
N ILE A 173 -5.94 -1.26 -3.27
CA ILE A 173 -6.38 -1.84 -4.53
C ILE A 173 -7.87 -2.07 -4.40
N LYS A 174 -8.66 -1.62 -5.39
CA LYS A 174 -10.11 -1.79 -5.42
C LYS A 174 -10.55 -2.36 -6.77
N TYR A 175 -11.33 -3.41 -6.72
CA TYR A 175 -12.03 -3.91 -7.90
C TYR A 175 -13.09 -2.91 -8.35
N ILE A 176 -13.17 -2.67 -9.63
CA ILE A 176 -14.22 -1.86 -10.24
C ILE A 176 -15.08 -2.76 -11.14
N ASN A 177 -14.46 -3.47 -12.05
CA ASN A 177 -15.07 -4.48 -12.91
C ASN A 177 -13.98 -5.37 -13.54
N ASP A 178 -14.35 -6.36 -14.34
CA ASP A 178 -13.42 -7.34 -14.93
C ASP A 178 -12.31 -6.73 -15.80
N ASN A 179 -12.46 -5.48 -16.23
CA ASN A 179 -11.52 -4.78 -17.07
C ASN A 179 -10.80 -3.62 -16.37
N GLU A 180 -11.21 -3.25 -15.18
CA GLU A 180 -10.73 -2.05 -14.50
C GLU A 180 -10.55 -2.30 -12.99
N ILE A 181 -9.42 -1.87 -12.49
CA ILE A 181 -9.14 -1.74 -11.05
C ILE A 181 -8.64 -0.34 -10.74
N ALA A 182 -8.76 0.08 -9.48
CA ALA A 182 -8.00 1.22 -8.97
C ALA A 182 -6.88 0.71 -8.06
N ALA A 183 -5.67 1.25 -8.22
CA ALA A 183 -4.50 0.91 -7.39
C ALA A 183 -3.70 2.18 -7.09
N PHE A 184 -3.46 2.48 -5.82
CA PHE A 184 -2.75 3.68 -5.40
C PHE A 184 -2.12 3.52 -4.02
N VAL A 185 -1.16 4.39 -3.70
CA VAL A 185 -0.53 4.51 -2.38
C VAL A 185 -0.73 5.92 -1.88
N SER A 186 -1.24 6.07 -0.67
CA SER A 186 -1.39 7.41 -0.07
C SER A 186 -1.50 7.34 1.45
N PRO A 187 -1.22 8.45 2.15
CA PRO A 187 -1.70 8.64 3.50
C PRO A 187 -3.22 8.47 3.57
N ALA A 188 -3.69 7.84 4.62
CA ALA A 188 -5.11 7.66 4.86
C ALA A 188 -5.44 7.75 6.35
N VAL A 189 -6.57 8.37 6.66
CA VAL A 189 -7.19 8.32 7.97
C VAL A 189 -7.85 6.96 8.14
N VAL A 190 -7.49 6.27 9.21
CA VAL A 190 -8.06 4.97 9.60
C VAL A 190 -8.67 5.12 11.00
N TYR A 191 -9.96 4.81 11.14
CA TYR A 191 -10.63 4.92 12.45
C TYR A 191 -10.22 3.78 13.39
N ASN A 192 -10.21 4.08 14.70
CA ASN A 192 -9.72 3.18 15.75
C ASN A 192 -10.43 1.82 15.84
N GLY A 193 -11.59 1.64 15.19
CA GLY A 193 -12.28 0.36 15.07
C GLY A 193 -11.69 -0.60 14.03
N SER A 194 -10.80 -0.12 13.15
CA SER A 194 -10.16 -0.91 12.12
C SER A 194 -8.95 -1.70 12.65
N GLN A 195 -8.74 -2.90 12.13
CA GLN A 195 -7.54 -3.70 12.41
C GLN A 195 -6.26 -2.97 12.00
N LEU A 196 -6.30 -2.19 10.91
CA LEU A 196 -5.15 -1.43 10.42
C LEU A 196 -4.75 -0.29 11.36
N ALA A 197 -5.69 0.29 12.12
CA ALA A 197 -5.39 1.36 13.07
C ALA A 197 -4.46 0.89 14.21
N SER A 198 -4.60 -0.36 14.64
CA SER A 198 -3.84 -0.94 15.74
C SER A 198 -2.39 -1.32 15.41
N VAL A 199 -2.03 -1.31 14.11
CA VAL A 199 -0.70 -1.71 13.64
C VAL A 199 0.30 -0.58 13.92
N LYS A 200 1.30 -0.85 14.76
CA LYS A 200 2.28 0.13 15.24
C LYS A 200 3.71 -0.25 14.88
N ASP A 201 4.61 0.69 15.10
CA ASP A 201 6.05 0.51 14.90
C ASP A 201 6.39 0.02 13.48
N VAL A 202 7.31 -0.93 13.36
CA VAL A 202 7.78 -1.50 12.08
C VAL A 202 6.88 -2.63 11.55
N PHE A 203 5.76 -2.91 12.23
CA PHE A 203 4.87 -3.99 11.80
C PHE A 203 4.05 -3.57 10.58
N ASN A 204 3.72 -4.57 9.78
CA ASN A 204 2.87 -4.47 8.60
C ASN A 204 1.57 -5.25 8.82
N ALA A 205 0.54 -4.86 8.06
CA ALA A 205 -0.68 -5.63 7.92
C ALA A 205 -1.25 -5.49 6.53
N ILE A 206 -1.85 -6.55 6.03
CA ILE A 206 -2.51 -6.60 4.73
C ILE A 206 -3.92 -7.14 4.94
N LEU A 207 -4.91 -6.31 4.70
CA LEU A 207 -6.32 -6.67 4.77
C LEU A 207 -6.78 -6.98 3.35
N VAL A 208 -7.36 -8.16 3.17
CA VAL A 208 -7.96 -8.62 1.93
C VAL A 208 -9.46 -8.77 2.15
N ARG A 209 -10.25 -8.11 1.32
CA ARG A 209 -11.72 -8.21 1.34
C ARG A 209 -12.18 -9.13 0.22
N GLY A 210 -12.85 -10.20 0.59
CA GLY A 210 -13.49 -11.13 -0.33
C GLY A 210 -14.99 -11.16 -0.14
N ASP A 211 -15.74 -11.45 -1.20
CA ASP A 211 -17.20 -11.45 -1.23
C ASP A 211 -17.84 -12.46 -0.25
N ALA A 212 -17.23 -13.63 -0.11
CA ALA A 212 -17.76 -14.69 0.75
C ALA A 212 -17.12 -14.70 2.14
N VAL A 213 -15.80 -14.44 2.25
CA VAL A 213 -15.07 -14.53 3.52
C VAL A 213 -15.12 -13.21 4.31
N GLY A 214 -15.44 -12.09 3.65
CA GLY A 214 -15.35 -10.75 4.24
C GLY A 214 -13.89 -10.30 4.39
N ASP A 215 -13.60 -9.56 5.45
CA ASP A 215 -12.26 -9.01 5.71
C ASP A 215 -11.36 -10.02 6.42
N VAL A 216 -10.22 -10.35 5.79
CA VAL A 216 -9.15 -11.17 6.37
C VAL A 216 -7.90 -10.32 6.51
N CYS A 217 -7.30 -10.27 7.70
CA CYS A 217 -6.12 -9.47 7.98
C CYS A 217 -4.90 -10.35 8.25
N PHE A 218 -3.83 -10.12 7.52
CA PHE A 218 -2.52 -10.76 7.70
C PHE A 218 -1.58 -9.76 8.36
N TYR A 219 -1.07 -10.07 9.55
CA TYR A 219 -0.26 -9.19 10.37
C TYR A 219 1.06 -9.82 10.75
N GLY A 220 2.14 -9.04 10.77
CA GLY A 220 3.46 -9.51 11.21
C GLY A 220 4.61 -8.57 10.85
N PRO A 221 5.85 -9.04 10.98
CA PRO A 221 7.03 -8.28 10.59
C PRO A 221 7.14 -8.18 9.06
N GLY A 222 6.98 -6.98 8.52
CA GLY A 222 6.99 -6.70 7.08
C GLY A 222 8.37 -6.70 6.42
N ALA A 223 9.44 -6.72 7.23
CA ALA A 223 10.84 -6.74 6.79
C ALA A 223 11.72 -7.37 7.87
N GLY A 224 13.00 -7.54 7.55
CA GLY A 224 14.02 -8.04 8.46
C GLY A 224 14.66 -9.35 7.98
N LYS A 225 15.88 -9.60 8.44
CA LYS A 225 16.71 -10.72 7.99
C LYS A 225 16.01 -12.09 8.17
N LEU A 226 15.53 -12.38 9.38
CA LEU A 226 14.91 -13.66 9.69
C LEU A 226 13.50 -13.80 9.07
N PRO A 227 12.60 -12.80 9.14
CA PRO A 227 11.30 -12.87 8.47
C PRO A 227 11.42 -13.10 6.96
N THR A 228 12.27 -12.36 6.27
CA THR A 228 12.51 -12.53 4.83
C THR A 228 13.11 -13.90 4.52
N ALA A 229 14.09 -14.37 5.31
CA ALA A 229 14.68 -15.69 5.14
C ALA A 229 13.64 -16.81 5.34
N SER A 230 12.72 -16.66 6.30
CA SER A 230 11.63 -17.63 6.52
C SER A 230 10.76 -17.80 5.27
N ALA A 231 10.35 -16.71 4.62
CA ALA A 231 9.55 -16.77 3.41
C ALA A 231 10.32 -17.36 2.21
N VAL A 232 11.61 -16.96 2.04
CA VAL A 232 12.48 -17.55 1.00
C VAL A 232 12.67 -19.04 1.18
N VAL A 233 12.98 -19.50 2.41
CA VAL A 233 13.16 -20.93 2.70
C VAL A 233 11.86 -21.69 2.51
N ALA A 234 10.71 -21.11 2.85
CA ALA A 234 9.41 -21.72 2.59
C ALA A 234 9.15 -21.94 1.10
N ASP A 235 9.53 -20.99 0.24
CA ASP A 235 9.45 -21.13 -1.22
C ASP A 235 10.42 -22.21 -1.74
N ILE A 236 11.65 -22.28 -1.21
CA ILE A 236 12.60 -23.35 -1.55
C ILE A 236 12.04 -24.74 -1.18
N ILE A 237 11.46 -24.87 0.01
CA ILE A 237 10.84 -26.11 0.47
C ILE A 237 9.65 -26.48 -0.44
N ASP A 238 8.84 -25.52 -0.85
CA ASP A 238 7.72 -25.75 -1.75
C ASP A 238 8.19 -26.24 -3.13
N CYS A 239 9.23 -25.63 -3.70
CA CYS A 239 9.86 -26.11 -4.94
C CYS A 239 10.40 -27.55 -4.80
N ALA A 240 11.05 -27.85 -3.67
CA ALA A 240 11.64 -29.17 -3.44
C ALA A 240 10.60 -30.27 -3.23
N LYS A 241 9.52 -29.98 -2.49
CA LYS A 241 8.44 -30.94 -2.20
C LYS A 241 7.51 -31.18 -3.38
N HIS A 242 7.38 -30.21 -4.27
CA HIS A 242 6.43 -30.23 -5.36
C HIS A 242 7.12 -29.99 -6.71
N SER A 243 8.27 -30.63 -6.93
CA SER A 243 9.10 -30.47 -8.13
C SER A 243 8.34 -30.75 -9.44
N GLU A 244 7.37 -31.69 -9.38
CA GLU A 244 6.53 -32.06 -10.54
C GLU A 244 5.34 -31.10 -10.79
N ARG A 245 5.11 -30.13 -9.88
CA ARG A 245 3.99 -29.21 -9.99
C ARG A 245 4.45 -27.82 -10.39
N LYS A 246 3.94 -27.34 -11.51
CA LYS A 246 4.06 -25.94 -11.91
C LYS A 246 3.13 -25.09 -11.07
N LYS A 247 3.64 -23.97 -10.57
CA LYS A 247 2.84 -22.94 -9.89
C LYS A 247 2.40 -21.90 -10.91
N ILE A 248 1.14 -21.95 -11.27
CA ILE A 248 0.52 -20.97 -12.19
C ILE A 248 -0.23 -19.96 -11.35
N PHE A 249 0.15 -18.68 -11.44
CA PHE A 249 -0.47 -17.60 -10.68
C PHE A 249 -1.66 -16.94 -11.42
N GLY A 250 -1.95 -17.32 -12.65
CA GLY A 250 -2.99 -16.68 -13.46
C GLY A 250 -2.65 -15.24 -13.86
N TRP A 251 -1.40 -14.88 -13.82
CA TRP A 251 -0.89 -13.53 -14.07
C TRP A 251 -0.60 -13.33 -15.56
N GLY A 252 -1.54 -12.68 -16.23
CA GLY A 252 -1.44 -12.37 -17.67
C GLY A 252 -0.95 -10.96 -17.98
N ALA A 253 -0.92 -10.63 -19.26
CA ALA A 253 -0.59 -9.28 -19.71
C ALA A 253 -1.67 -8.28 -19.28
N GLY A 254 -1.24 -7.14 -18.73
CA GLY A 254 -2.08 -5.96 -18.52
C GLY A 254 -2.07 -5.04 -19.73
N ASN A 255 -2.94 -4.04 -19.73
CA ASN A 255 -2.94 -2.92 -20.68
C ASN A 255 -2.85 -1.59 -19.93
N GLU A 256 -2.63 -0.51 -20.66
CA GLU A 256 -2.46 0.83 -20.05
C GLU A 256 -3.74 1.31 -19.34
N ASP A 257 -4.91 0.93 -19.83
CA ASP A 257 -6.22 1.37 -19.29
C ASP A 257 -6.72 0.48 -18.15
N TYR A 258 -5.97 -0.57 -17.77
CA TYR A 258 -6.44 -1.51 -16.74
C TYR A 258 -6.49 -0.90 -15.34
N VAL A 259 -5.51 -0.07 -15.00
CA VAL A 259 -5.51 0.71 -13.76
C VAL A 259 -6.07 2.08 -14.07
N VAL A 260 -7.26 2.36 -13.59
CA VAL A 260 -7.95 3.63 -13.83
C VAL A 260 -7.52 4.70 -12.83
N ASP A 261 -7.69 5.97 -13.20
CA ASP A 261 -7.48 7.09 -12.28
C ASP A 261 -8.48 7.01 -11.12
N TYR A 262 -7.98 6.67 -9.93
CA TYR A 262 -8.80 6.55 -8.73
C TYR A 262 -9.45 7.88 -8.34
N LYS A 263 -8.85 9.03 -8.70
CA LYS A 263 -9.36 10.37 -8.37
C LYS A 263 -10.70 10.67 -9.05
N GLU A 264 -10.96 9.99 -10.17
CA GLU A 264 -12.23 10.10 -10.90
C GLU A 264 -13.23 8.99 -10.54
N ARG A 265 -12.72 7.81 -10.15
CA ARG A 265 -13.53 6.60 -10.08
C ARG A 265 -13.86 6.16 -8.65
N ILE A 266 -13.05 6.51 -7.68
CA ILE A 266 -13.24 6.08 -6.29
C ILE A 266 -13.82 7.21 -5.47
N GLU A 267 -14.98 6.97 -4.89
CA GLU A 267 -15.61 7.88 -3.94
C GLU A 267 -15.24 7.52 -2.50
N MET A 268 -14.85 8.52 -1.72
CA MET A 268 -14.51 8.40 -0.30
C MET A 268 -14.65 9.74 0.41
N PRO A 269 -14.73 9.77 1.75
CA PRO A 269 -14.57 11.01 2.49
C PRO A 269 -13.11 11.49 2.48
N PHE A 270 -12.92 12.79 2.71
CA PHE A 270 -11.59 13.39 2.83
C PHE A 270 -11.51 14.22 4.11
N TYR A 271 -10.40 14.11 4.81
CA TYR A 271 -9.95 15.11 5.76
C TYR A 271 -9.35 16.28 4.98
N VAL A 272 -9.75 17.49 5.33
CA VAL A 272 -9.25 18.74 4.74
C VAL A 272 -8.86 19.68 5.87
N ARG A 273 -7.65 20.26 5.81
CA ARG A 273 -7.22 21.39 6.64
C ARG A 273 -6.93 22.58 5.77
N ALA A 274 -7.49 23.73 6.09
CA ALA A 274 -7.41 24.93 5.28
C ALA A 274 -7.37 26.21 6.13
N LYS A 275 -6.81 27.28 5.57
CA LYS A 275 -7.01 28.63 6.07
C LYS A 275 -8.30 29.18 5.46
N ALA A 276 -9.36 29.10 6.25
CA ALA A 276 -10.70 29.49 5.88
C ALA A 276 -11.58 29.66 7.12
N THR A 277 -12.77 30.20 6.95
CA THR A 277 -13.81 30.25 7.96
C THR A 277 -14.81 29.10 7.78
N PRO A 278 -15.51 28.64 8.84
CA PRO A 278 -16.58 27.66 8.69
C PRO A 278 -17.70 28.10 7.71
N ALA A 279 -17.95 29.40 7.59
CA ALA A 279 -18.96 29.94 6.65
C ALA A 279 -18.54 29.73 5.20
N GLU A 280 -17.26 29.96 4.86
CA GLU A 280 -16.72 29.71 3.52
C GLU A 280 -16.80 28.22 3.15
N ILE A 281 -16.50 27.31 4.10
CA ILE A 281 -16.61 25.87 3.86
C ILE A 281 -18.07 25.47 3.66
N ASN A 282 -19.00 25.92 4.53
CA ASN A 282 -20.41 25.60 4.41
C ASN A 282 -21.07 26.15 3.14
N ALA A 283 -20.50 27.21 2.54
CA ALA A 283 -20.96 27.72 1.25
C ALA A 283 -20.66 26.76 0.07
N LYS A 284 -19.66 25.88 0.21
CA LYS A 284 -19.20 24.95 -0.84
C LYS A 284 -19.55 23.48 -0.58
N PHE A 285 -19.71 23.13 0.69
CA PHE A 285 -20.00 21.74 1.12
C PHE A 285 -21.34 21.72 1.88
N SER A 286 -22.21 20.80 1.51
CA SER A 286 -23.54 20.65 2.12
C SER A 286 -23.52 19.89 3.44
N ASP A 287 -22.56 18.98 3.60
CA ASP A 287 -22.41 18.15 4.80
C ASP A 287 -20.94 17.95 5.10
N VAL A 288 -20.48 18.52 6.23
CA VAL A 288 -19.11 18.38 6.71
C VAL A 288 -19.08 18.22 8.22
N LYS A 289 -18.18 17.39 8.69
CA LYS A 289 -17.89 17.23 10.11
C LYS A 289 -16.67 18.06 10.47
N PHE A 290 -16.87 19.24 11.06
CA PHE A 290 -15.76 20.03 11.57
C PHE A 290 -15.04 19.33 12.70
N LEU A 291 -13.72 19.45 12.69
CA LEU A 291 -12.81 18.93 13.71
C LEU A 291 -12.18 20.08 14.48
N SER A 292 -11.70 19.80 15.68
CA SER A 292 -11.01 20.78 16.52
C SER A 292 -9.76 20.17 17.15
N ARG A 293 -8.79 21.01 17.47
CA ARG A 293 -7.59 20.65 18.24
C ARG A 293 -7.23 21.74 19.24
N LYS A 294 -6.47 21.39 20.24
CA LYS A 294 -5.93 22.37 21.19
C LYS A 294 -4.98 23.34 20.48
N GLY A 295 -5.16 24.63 20.72
CA GLY A 295 -4.33 25.68 20.11
C GLY A 295 -4.61 25.91 18.61
N GLN A 296 -5.79 25.53 18.12
CA GLN A 296 -6.20 25.82 16.75
C GLN A 296 -6.22 27.33 16.48
N PRO A 297 -5.55 27.81 15.42
CA PRO A 297 -5.64 29.21 15.00
C PRO A 297 -7.07 29.59 14.58
N SER A 298 -7.44 30.87 14.77
CA SER A 298 -8.79 31.35 14.43
C SER A 298 -9.06 31.41 12.93
N ASP A 299 -8.01 31.43 12.11
CA ASP A 299 -8.05 31.40 10.63
C ASP A 299 -7.87 30.01 10.03
N GLU A 300 -7.84 28.96 10.86
CA GLU A 300 -7.67 27.57 10.44
C GLU A 300 -8.94 26.76 10.70
N VAL A 301 -9.35 25.98 9.73
CA VAL A 301 -10.42 24.99 9.86
C VAL A 301 -9.92 23.61 9.43
N ALA A 302 -10.42 22.58 10.10
CA ALA A 302 -10.26 21.21 9.64
C ALA A 302 -11.62 20.51 9.65
N PHE A 303 -11.88 19.66 8.67
CA PHE A 303 -13.15 18.97 8.54
C PHE A 303 -13.01 17.67 7.75
N ILE A 304 -14.00 16.79 7.90
CA ILE A 304 -14.19 15.60 7.06
C ILE A 304 -15.38 15.85 6.16
N THR A 305 -15.23 15.59 4.87
CA THR A 305 -16.28 15.76 3.86
C THR A 305 -17.26 14.58 3.86
N ASP A 306 -18.40 14.75 3.20
CA ASP A 306 -19.19 13.67 2.66
C ASP A 306 -18.39 12.85 1.62
N ILE A 307 -18.97 11.72 1.19
CA ILE A 307 -18.36 10.83 0.20
C ILE A 307 -18.39 11.49 -1.19
N MET A 308 -17.22 11.62 -1.81
CA MET A 308 -17.06 12.15 -3.17
C MET A 308 -15.77 11.66 -3.81
N THR A 309 -15.60 11.88 -5.11
CA THR A 309 -14.31 11.66 -5.79
C THR A 309 -13.34 12.80 -5.50
N GLU A 310 -12.02 12.53 -5.58
CA GLU A 310 -10.98 13.54 -5.33
C GLU A 310 -11.07 14.69 -6.33
N ASN A 311 -11.41 14.43 -7.59
CA ASN A 311 -11.61 15.47 -8.59
C ASN A 311 -12.80 16.39 -8.25
N LYS A 312 -13.87 15.86 -7.65
CA LYS A 312 -15.00 16.67 -7.17
C LYS A 312 -14.58 17.50 -5.94
N LEU A 313 -13.79 16.91 -5.03
CA LEU A 313 -13.21 17.64 -3.90
C LEU A 313 -12.39 18.84 -4.38
N ASN A 314 -11.44 18.61 -5.30
CA ASN A 314 -10.55 19.65 -5.82
C ASN A 314 -11.32 20.81 -6.46
N LYS A 315 -12.40 20.51 -7.20
CA LYS A 315 -13.29 21.54 -7.75
C LYS A 315 -14.02 22.36 -6.67
N LYS A 316 -14.44 21.71 -5.58
CA LYS A 316 -15.07 22.40 -4.45
C LYS A 316 -14.08 23.24 -3.64
N LEU A 317 -12.84 22.82 -3.57
CA LEU A 317 -11.77 23.52 -2.85
C LEU A 317 -11.15 24.68 -3.66
N ASP A 318 -11.55 24.87 -4.93
CA ASP A 318 -11.06 25.98 -5.73
C ASP A 318 -11.30 27.35 -5.04
N GLY A 319 -10.23 28.16 -4.93
CA GLY A 319 -10.23 29.44 -4.21
C GLY A 319 -10.14 29.32 -2.67
N ILE A 320 -10.02 28.14 -2.10
CA ILE A 320 -9.72 27.92 -0.67
C ILE A 320 -8.21 27.70 -0.49
N ASN A 321 -7.63 28.34 0.50
CA ASN A 321 -6.21 28.12 0.84
C ASN A 321 -6.05 26.81 1.62
N VAL A 322 -5.98 25.68 0.90
CA VAL A 322 -5.82 24.34 1.46
C VAL A 322 -4.40 24.16 1.99
N ILE A 323 -4.28 23.65 3.20
CA ILE A 323 -3.00 23.30 3.85
C ILE A 323 -2.69 21.83 3.60
N ASN A 324 -3.67 20.93 3.83
CA ASN A 324 -3.51 19.50 3.62
C ASN A 324 -4.84 18.82 3.31
N THR A 325 -4.77 17.71 2.56
CA THR A 325 -5.89 16.79 2.32
C THR A 325 -5.43 15.35 2.55
N ILE A 326 -6.23 14.54 3.24
CA ILE A 326 -5.92 13.13 3.49
C ILE A 326 -7.19 12.30 3.22
N LYS A 327 -7.04 11.21 2.52
CA LYS A 327 -8.13 10.27 2.23
C LYS A 327 -8.64 9.61 3.52
N VAL A 328 -9.94 9.37 3.64
CA VAL A 328 -10.50 8.64 4.78
C VAL A 328 -10.98 7.29 4.30
N THR A 329 -10.45 6.22 4.87
CA THR A 329 -10.77 4.87 4.45
C THR A 329 -11.86 4.22 5.32
N ASN A 330 -12.56 3.25 4.74
CA ASN A 330 -13.56 2.42 5.42
C ASN A 330 -13.07 0.97 5.69
N TYR A 331 -11.76 0.78 5.67
CA TYR A 331 -11.15 -0.49 6.05
C TYR A 331 -10.96 -0.64 7.55
#